data_ffdf1188bb359d8e3f5fc36f7521ae32
#
_entry.id   ffdf1188bb359d8e3f5fc36f7521ae32
#
_cell.length_a   1.000
_cell.length_b   1.000
_cell.length_c   1.000
_cell.angle_alpha   90.00
_cell.angle_beta   90.00
_cell.angle_gamma   90.00
#
_symmetry.space_group_name_H-M   'P 1'
#
loop_
_entity.id
_entity.type
_entity.pdbx_description
1 polymer ?
#
loop_
_entity_poly.entity_id
_entity_poly.type
_entity_poly.pdbx_seq_one_letter_code
_entity_poly.pdbx_strand_id
1 'polypeptide(L)'
;HLARGQPPLMPGPMAASPKDLLVRRVGPTLVVTLSQLDGAAQAGAALRRRLGRRGRVELFFAFDDPCSAVAVIDLAQRVAGRDVQLVLLPVVHRGIPEDPAVDLKRHYALDDARRLGRRLGLTLSRDAPLTAQDTAFLAEWVAATPAGPARLRFCVAAMRRLWFATDGPVEPEAFADLWR
;
A
#
# COMPACT_ATOMS: atom_id res chain seq x y z
N HIS A 1 32.60 -52.03 22.51
CA HIS A 1 32.61 -50.67 23.12
C HIS A 1 31.94 -49.70 22.16
N LEU A 2 30.67 -49.45 22.38
CA LEU A 2 29.90 -48.43 21.69
C LEU A 2 30.01 -47.14 22.51
N ALA A 3 30.70 -46.15 22.00
CA ALA A 3 30.76 -44.81 22.57
C ALA A 3 29.40 -44.11 22.39
N ARG A 4 28.71 -43.88 23.49
CA ARG A 4 27.49 -43.04 23.53
C ARG A 4 27.91 -41.58 23.30
N GLY A 5 27.63 -41.03 22.12
CA GLY A 5 27.72 -39.61 21.87
C GLY A 5 26.71 -38.82 22.70
N GLN A 6 27.17 -37.89 23.50
CA GLN A 6 26.33 -36.94 24.20
C GLN A 6 25.65 -36.01 23.19
N PRO A 7 24.34 -35.70 23.34
CA PRO A 7 23.68 -34.71 22.50
C PRO A 7 24.25 -33.30 22.76
N PRO A 8 24.31 -32.44 21.74
CA PRO A 8 24.79 -31.08 21.92
C PRO A 8 23.86 -30.29 22.86
N LEU A 9 24.46 -29.60 23.83
CA LEU A 9 23.80 -28.69 24.74
C LEU A 9 23.12 -27.57 23.92
N MET A 10 21.79 -27.52 23.97
CA MET A 10 21.03 -26.42 23.42
C MET A 10 21.42 -25.12 24.14
N PRO A 11 21.71 -24.02 23.44
CA PRO A 11 21.94 -22.75 24.09
C PRO A 11 20.67 -22.32 24.83
N GLY A 12 20.79 -22.08 26.14
CA GLY A 12 19.72 -21.59 26.97
C GLY A 12 19.16 -20.25 26.46
N PRO A 13 17.92 -19.88 26.81
CA PRO A 13 17.31 -18.63 26.36
C PRO A 13 18.19 -17.46 26.78
N MET A 14 18.78 -16.78 25.82
CA MET A 14 19.50 -15.52 26.06
C MET A 14 18.56 -14.52 26.71
N ALA A 15 18.86 -14.13 27.94
CA ALA A 15 18.11 -13.10 28.65
C ALA A 15 18.11 -11.83 27.80
N ALA A 16 16.92 -11.40 27.37
CA ALA A 16 16.76 -10.18 26.58
C ALA A 16 17.28 -8.99 27.39
N SER A 17 18.14 -8.18 26.77
CA SER A 17 18.67 -6.97 27.41
C SER A 17 17.52 -6.04 27.84
N PRO A 18 17.62 -5.34 29.00
CA PRO A 18 16.63 -4.34 29.39
C PRO A 18 16.33 -3.31 28.30
N LYS A 19 17.32 -2.98 27.45
CA LYS A 19 17.17 -2.10 26.29
C LYS A 19 16.27 -2.72 25.22
N ASP A 20 16.39 -4.03 24.96
CA ASP A 20 15.55 -4.73 23.96
C ASP A 20 14.10 -4.84 24.42
N LEU A 21 13.87 -5.02 25.71
CA LEU A 21 12.53 -5.02 26.31
C LEU A 21 11.87 -3.63 26.21
N LEU A 22 12.64 -2.58 26.43
CA LEU A 22 12.16 -1.19 26.34
C LEU A 22 11.80 -0.84 24.88
N VAL A 23 12.65 -1.16 23.93
CA VAL A 23 12.41 -0.89 22.51
C VAL A 23 11.22 -1.72 21.98
N ARG A 24 11.11 -2.99 22.40
CA ARG A 24 10.02 -3.87 21.90
C ARG A 24 8.65 -3.59 22.53
N ARG A 25 8.58 -3.13 23.77
CA ARG A 25 7.30 -2.87 24.46
C ARG A 25 6.90 -1.41 24.50
N VAL A 26 7.83 -0.50 24.70
CA VAL A 26 7.53 0.93 24.86
C VAL A 26 7.52 1.65 23.51
N GLY A 27 8.41 1.27 22.58
CA GLY A 27 8.48 1.87 21.25
C GLY A 27 7.16 1.85 20.49
N PRO A 28 6.53 0.68 20.27
CA PRO A 28 5.26 0.60 19.55
C PRO A 28 4.12 1.37 20.23
N THR A 29 4.05 1.30 21.57
CA THR A 29 3.01 2.00 22.33
C THR A 29 3.17 3.51 22.26
N LEU A 30 4.42 4.02 22.36
CA LEU A 30 4.72 5.44 22.19
C LEU A 30 4.38 5.94 20.78
N VAL A 31 4.74 5.19 19.75
CA VAL A 31 4.43 5.55 18.35
C VAL A 31 2.91 5.59 18.14
N VAL A 32 2.18 4.59 18.63
CA VAL A 32 0.72 4.56 18.53
C VAL A 32 0.08 5.72 19.32
N THR A 33 0.55 5.98 20.53
CA THR A 33 0.02 7.09 21.36
C THR A 33 0.34 8.46 20.74
N LEU A 34 1.54 8.65 20.20
CA LEU A 34 1.93 9.89 19.51
C LEU A 34 1.16 10.05 18.20
N SER A 35 0.88 8.96 17.48
CA SER A 35 0.06 9.00 16.25
C SER A 35 -1.41 9.34 16.52
N GLN A 36 -1.90 9.12 17.74
CA GLN A 36 -3.25 9.47 18.20
C GLN A 36 -3.35 10.91 18.71
N LEU A 37 -2.23 11.65 18.83
CA LEU A 37 -2.24 13.06 19.22
C LEU A 37 -2.66 13.96 18.04
N ASP A 38 -3.95 13.93 17.71
CA ASP A 38 -4.55 14.78 16.67
C ASP A 38 -4.24 16.27 16.86
N GLY A 39 -4.09 16.73 18.09
CA GLY A 39 -3.79 18.12 18.41
C GLY A 39 -2.47 18.64 17.83
N ALA A 40 -1.40 17.85 17.92
CA ALA A 40 -0.09 18.25 17.36
C ALA A 40 -0.13 18.25 15.82
N ALA A 41 -0.80 17.28 15.22
CA ALA A 41 -1.01 17.22 13.77
C ALA A 41 -1.87 18.41 13.27
N GLN A 42 -2.93 18.75 14.00
CA GLN A 42 -3.80 19.88 13.70
C GLN A 42 -3.07 21.23 13.84
N ALA A 43 -2.27 21.41 14.90
CA ALA A 43 -1.45 22.61 15.08
C ALA A 43 -0.41 22.76 13.96
N GLY A 44 0.26 21.68 13.59
CA GLY A 44 1.18 21.64 12.46
C GLY A 44 0.49 21.95 11.12
N ALA A 45 -0.72 21.45 10.91
CA ALA A 45 -1.52 21.74 9.72
C ALA A 45 -1.96 23.22 9.69
N ALA A 46 -2.36 23.77 10.84
CA ALA A 46 -2.73 25.19 10.96
C ALA A 46 -1.55 26.11 10.65
N LEU A 47 -0.36 25.77 11.19
CA LEU A 47 0.87 26.53 10.91
C LEU A 47 1.24 26.47 9.42
N ARG A 48 1.21 25.28 8.78
CA ARG A 48 1.47 25.14 7.35
C ARG A 48 0.52 26.00 6.51
N ARG A 49 -0.79 26.02 6.84
CA ARG A 49 -1.79 26.85 6.16
C ARG A 49 -1.48 28.34 6.32
N ARG A 50 -1.12 28.79 7.52
CA ARG A 50 -0.71 30.19 7.77
C ARG A 50 0.52 30.60 6.95
N LEU A 51 1.42 29.65 6.68
CA LEU A 51 2.62 29.86 5.87
C LEU A 51 2.35 29.70 4.35
N GLY A 52 1.10 29.53 3.93
CA GLY A 52 0.73 29.30 2.53
C GLY A 52 1.27 27.96 1.96
N ARG A 53 1.66 27.03 2.82
CA ARG A 53 2.20 25.72 2.39
C ARG A 53 1.07 24.70 2.31
N ARG A 54 0.95 24.07 1.14
CA ARG A 54 0.02 22.95 0.92
C ARG A 54 0.46 21.72 1.69
N GLY A 55 -0.52 20.95 2.19
CA GLY A 55 -0.27 19.60 2.66
C GLY A 55 0.18 18.71 1.50
N ARG A 56 1.12 17.79 1.75
CA ARG A 56 1.54 16.79 0.77
C ARG A 56 1.31 15.41 1.34
N VAL A 57 0.67 14.55 0.57
CA VAL A 57 0.47 13.13 0.86
C VAL A 57 1.11 12.33 -0.25
N GLU A 58 2.00 11.43 0.09
CA GLU A 58 2.61 10.48 -0.84
C GLU A 58 1.99 9.12 -0.61
N LEU A 59 1.47 8.51 -1.67
CA LEU A 59 0.93 7.16 -1.64
C LEU A 59 1.77 6.27 -2.55
N PHE A 60 2.46 5.32 -1.95
CA PHE A 60 3.08 4.21 -2.65
C PHE A 60 2.01 3.15 -2.91
N PHE A 61 1.86 2.73 -4.14
CA PHE A 61 0.82 1.79 -4.54
C PHE A 61 1.31 0.86 -5.64
N ALA A 62 0.69 -0.30 -5.79
CA ALA A 62 0.97 -1.23 -6.86
C ALA A 62 -0.32 -1.55 -7.63
N PHE A 63 -0.23 -1.61 -8.95
CA PHE A 63 -1.41 -1.90 -9.79
C PHE A 63 -1.93 -3.33 -9.61
N ASP A 64 -1.04 -4.28 -9.33
CA ASP A 64 -1.37 -5.69 -9.05
C ASP A 64 -1.90 -5.93 -7.63
N ASP A 65 -2.16 -4.86 -6.85
CA ASP A 65 -2.67 -4.96 -5.48
C ASP A 65 -4.07 -4.35 -5.35
N PRO A 66 -5.10 -5.16 -5.09
CA PRO A 66 -6.46 -4.67 -4.97
C PRO A 66 -6.68 -3.75 -3.77
N CYS A 67 -5.90 -3.90 -2.68
CA CYS A 67 -5.95 -2.98 -1.55
C CYS A 67 -5.39 -1.60 -1.93
N SER A 68 -4.35 -1.55 -2.74
CA SER A 68 -3.84 -0.30 -3.33
C SER A 68 -4.90 0.39 -4.18
N ALA A 69 -5.72 -0.37 -4.93
CA ALA A 69 -6.80 0.21 -5.73
C ALA A 69 -7.85 0.90 -4.85
N VAL A 70 -8.27 0.25 -3.77
CA VAL A 70 -9.18 0.85 -2.78
C VAL A 70 -8.58 2.12 -2.20
N ALA A 71 -7.31 2.08 -1.79
CA ALA A 71 -6.61 3.22 -1.19
C ALA A 71 -6.47 4.41 -2.16
N VAL A 72 -6.10 4.17 -3.43
CA VAL A 72 -5.99 5.22 -4.45
C VAL A 72 -7.33 5.90 -4.68
N ILE A 73 -8.41 5.13 -4.80
CA ILE A 73 -9.75 5.66 -5.06
C ILE A 73 -10.28 6.45 -3.85
N ASP A 74 -10.18 5.90 -2.64
CA ASP A 74 -10.65 6.55 -1.41
C ASP A 74 -9.86 7.84 -1.14
N LEU A 75 -8.54 7.77 -1.23
CA LEU A 75 -7.69 8.93 -0.96
C LEU A 75 -7.90 10.04 -1.99
N ALA A 76 -8.07 9.71 -3.28
CA ALA A 76 -8.39 10.69 -4.31
C ALA A 76 -9.70 11.43 -4.01
N GLN A 77 -10.73 10.72 -3.53
CA GLN A 77 -11.99 11.33 -3.11
C GLN A 77 -11.81 12.22 -1.87
N ARG A 78 -11.06 11.75 -0.87
CA ARG A 78 -10.84 12.50 0.38
C ARG A 78 -10.03 13.79 0.20
N VAL A 79 -9.10 13.83 -0.76
CA VAL A 79 -8.32 15.05 -1.04
C VAL A 79 -9.01 15.99 -2.00
N ALA A 80 -10.06 15.55 -2.68
CA ALA A 80 -10.82 16.38 -3.60
C ALA A 80 -11.35 17.64 -2.88
N GLY A 81 -11.10 18.81 -3.43
CA GLY A 81 -11.49 20.10 -2.86
C GLY A 81 -10.71 20.53 -1.60
N ARG A 82 -9.67 19.79 -1.21
CA ARG A 82 -8.78 20.16 -0.10
C ARG A 82 -7.48 20.74 -0.62
N ASP A 83 -6.88 21.64 0.17
CA ASP A 83 -5.55 22.21 -0.15
C ASP A 83 -4.43 21.20 0.21
N VAL A 84 -4.46 20.05 -0.48
CA VAL A 84 -3.53 18.95 -0.32
C VAL A 84 -3.05 18.48 -1.68
N GLN A 85 -1.76 18.33 -1.83
CA GLN A 85 -1.13 17.71 -2.98
C GLN A 85 -1.04 16.20 -2.75
N LEU A 86 -1.72 15.41 -3.56
CA LEU A 86 -1.56 13.95 -3.59
C LEU A 86 -0.54 13.56 -4.65
N VAL A 87 0.51 12.87 -4.23
CA VAL A 87 1.56 12.34 -5.10
C VAL A 87 1.44 10.82 -5.11
N LEU A 88 1.18 10.26 -6.28
CA LEU A 88 1.06 8.83 -6.49
C LEU A 88 2.38 8.27 -7.02
N LEU A 89 2.90 7.27 -6.33
CA LEU A 89 4.20 6.64 -6.59
C LEU A 89 3.99 5.13 -6.84
N PRO A 90 4.02 4.68 -8.11
CA PRO A 90 3.84 3.26 -8.41
C PRO A 90 5.06 2.45 -7.94
N VAL A 91 4.81 1.29 -7.36
CA VAL A 91 5.82 0.32 -6.95
C VAL A 91 5.66 -0.91 -7.83
N VAL A 92 6.71 -1.26 -8.58
CA VAL A 92 6.71 -2.43 -9.46
C VAL A 92 7.26 -3.66 -8.73
N HIS A 93 8.35 -3.48 -7.98
CA HIS A 93 8.99 -4.55 -7.23
C HIS A 93 8.66 -4.44 -5.75
N ARG A 94 7.94 -5.41 -5.24
CA ARG A 94 7.54 -5.47 -3.83
C ARG A 94 7.61 -6.89 -3.30
N GLY A 95 7.75 -7.00 -2.00
CA GLY A 95 7.79 -8.27 -1.32
C GLY A 95 9.21 -8.74 -1.02
N ILE A 96 9.28 -9.90 -0.42
CA ILE A 96 10.54 -10.58 -0.08
C ILE A 96 10.82 -11.57 -1.22
N PRO A 97 12.01 -11.57 -1.80
CA PRO A 97 12.39 -12.60 -2.76
C PRO A 97 12.13 -13.99 -2.16
N GLU A 98 11.59 -14.91 -2.98
CA GLU A 98 11.30 -16.29 -2.58
C GLU A 98 10.32 -16.45 -1.38
N ASP A 99 9.38 -15.50 -1.21
CA ASP A 99 8.35 -15.61 -0.19
C ASP A 99 7.44 -16.83 -0.45
N PRO A 100 7.49 -17.88 0.39
CA PRO A 100 6.72 -19.11 0.18
C PRO A 100 5.21 -18.89 0.34
N ALA A 101 4.79 -17.77 0.91
CA ALA A 101 3.40 -17.44 1.15
C ALA A 101 2.83 -16.39 0.18
N VAL A 102 3.54 -16.08 -0.91
CA VAL A 102 3.14 -15.00 -1.84
C VAL A 102 1.74 -15.19 -2.39
N ASP A 103 1.38 -16.39 -2.82
CA ASP A 103 0.06 -16.66 -3.40
C ASP A 103 -1.05 -16.58 -2.35
N LEU A 104 -0.79 -17.08 -1.15
CA LEU A 104 -1.73 -16.96 -0.02
C LEU A 104 -1.97 -15.48 0.32
N LYS A 105 -0.93 -14.65 0.38
CA LYS A 105 -1.02 -13.21 0.64
C LYS A 105 -1.82 -12.50 -0.45
N ARG A 106 -1.66 -12.87 -1.72
CA ARG A 106 -2.44 -12.32 -2.84
C ARG A 106 -3.93 -12.62 -2.71
N HIS A 107 -4.30 -13.84 -2.33
CA HIS A 107 -5.70 -14.20 -2.09
C HIS A 107 -6.28 -13.46 -0.89
N TYR A 108 -5.56 -13.33 0.21
CA TYR A 108 -5.99 -12.51 1.34
C TYR A 108 -6.19 -11.03 0.95
N ALA A 109 -5.32 -10.49 0.10
CA ALA A 109 -5.47 -9.12 -0.38
C ALA A 109 -6.78 -8.90 -1.17
N LEU A 110 -7.23 -9.91 -1.95
CA LEU A 110 -8.54 -9.87 -2.61
C LEU A 110 -9.69 -9.82 -1.59
N ASP A 111 -9.66 -10.67 -0.57
CA ASP A 111 -10.69 -10.70 0.46
C ASP A 111 -10.76 -9.40 1.27
N ASP A 112 -9.60 -8.85 1.61
CA ASP A 112 -9.52 -7.58 2.31
C ASP A 112 -10.00 -6.42 1.44
N ALA A 113 -9.62 -6.40 0.16
CA ALA A 113 -10.10 -5.41 -0.80
C ALA A 113 -11.62 -5.48 -0.99
N ARG A 114 -12.22 -6.69 -1.02
CA ARG A 114 -13.67 -6.86 -1.05
C ARG A 114 -14.35 -6.26 0.19
N ARG A 115 -13.79 -6.47 1.37
CA ARG A 115 -14.32 -5.93 2.64
C ARG A 115 -14.20 -4.41 2.70
N LEU A 116 -13.04 -3.87 2.33
CA LEU A 116 -12.78 -2.43 2.32
C LEU A 116 -13.58 -1.72 1.24
N GLY A 117 -13.60 -2.27 0.01
CA GLY A 117 -14.31 -1.71 -1.13
C GLY A 117 -15.80 -1.56 -0.87
N ARG A 118 -16.45 -2.55 -0.22
CA ARG A 118 -17.88 -2.47 0.13
C ARG A 118 -18.22 -1.24 0.96
N ARG A 119 -17.34 -0.77 1.83
CA ARG A 119 -17.53 0.45 2.63
C ARG A 119 -17.55 1.72 1.77
N LEU A 120 -16.98 1.64 0.56
CA LEU A 120 -16.90 2.73 -0.39
C LEU A 120 -17.89 2.57 -1.57
N GLY A 121 -18.77 1.56 -1.50
CA GLY A 121 -19.68 1.23 -2.59
C GLY A 121 -18.99 0.63 -3.82
N LEU A 122 -17.79 0.06 -3.64
CA LEU A 122 -17.03 -0.59 -4.70
C LEU A 122 -17.19 -2.11 -4.62
N THR A 123 -17.52 -2.73 -5.76
CA THR A 123 -17.59 -4.19 -5.89
C THR A 123 -16.43 -4.66 -6.73
N LEU A 124 -15.59 -5.53 -6.14
CA LEU A 124 -14.46 -6.12 -6.85
C LEU A 124 -14.99 -7.03 -7.97
N SER A 125 -14.51 -6.83 -9.19
CA SER A 125 -14.91 -7.63 -10.37
C SER A 125 -14.02 -8.85 -10.60
N ARG A 126 -12.79 -8.85 -10.06
CA ARG A 126 -11.84 -9.94 -10.20
C ARG A 126 -11.86 -10.89 -9.02
N ASP A 127 -11.79 -12.19 -9.34
CA ASP A 127 -11.66 -13.26 -8.36
C ASP A 127 -10.25 -13.85 -8.28
N ALA A 128 -9.40 -13.55 -9.27
CA ALA A 128 -8.01 -13.99 -9.32
C ALA A 128 -7.03 -12.83 -9.06
N PRO A 129 -5.93 -13.10 -8.34
CA PRO A 129 -4.89 -12.10 -8.14
C PRO A 129 -4.13 -11.82 -9.45
N LEU A 130 -3.65 -10.60 -9.58
CA LEU A 130 -2.74 -10.19 -10.66
C LEU A 130 -1.29 -10.28 -10.21
N THR A 131 -0.38 -10.33 -11.18
CA THR A 131 1.05 -10.23 -10.94
C THR A 131 1.56 -8.84 -11.33
N ALA A 132 2.76 -8.49 -10.82
CA ALA A 132 3.42 -7.25 -11.23
C ALA A 132 3.69 -7.20 -12.74
N GLN A 133 3.91 -8.34 -13.38
CA GLN A 133 4.14 -8.44 -14.82
C GLN A 133 2.87 -8.09 -15.62
N ASP A 134 1.70 -8.53 -15.17
CA ASP A 134 0.42 -8.23 -15.83
C ASP A 134 0.13 -6.74 -15.89
N THR A 135 0.65 -5.96 -14.93
CA THR A 135 0.36 -4.54 -14.77
C THR A 135 1.56 -3.62 -14.99
N ALA A 136 2.71 -4.15 -15.42
CA ALA A 136 3.96 -3.39 -15.56
C ALA A 136 3.81 -2.17 -16.46
N PHE A 137 3.12 -2.31 -17.60
CA PHE A 137 2.88 -1.22 -18.55
C PHE A 137 2.13 -0.03 -17.93
N LEU A 138 1.20 -0.27 -16.99
CA LEU A 138 0.51 0.82 -16.29
C LEU A 138 1.46 1.63 -15.42
N ALA A 139 2.40 0.96 -14.75
CA ALA A 139 3.42 1.63 -13.94
C ALA A 139 4.37 2.46 -14.82
N GLU A 140 4.77 1.94 -15.98
CA GLU A 140 5.59 2.65 -16.97
C GLU A 140 4.86 3.90 -17.50
N TRP A 141 3.59 3.78 -17.83
CA TRP A 141 2.78 4.93 -18.25
C TRP A 141 2.69 6.00 -17.17
N VAL A 142 2.47 5.60 -15.92
CA VAL A 142 2.48 6.55 -14.79
C VAL A 142 3.85 7.23 -14.65
N ALA A 143 4.94 6.49 -14.81
CA ALA A 143 6.29 7.05 -14.73
C ALA A 143 6.53 8.08 -15.85
N ALA A 144 6.01 7.85 -17.05
CA ALA A 144 6.11 8.77 -18.19
C ALA A 144 5.19 10.00 -18.06
N THR A 145 4.15 9.94 -17.20
CA THR A 145 3.22 11.08 -17.00
C THR A 145 3.77 12.05 -15.96
N PRO A 146 3.82 13.35 -16.20
CA PRO A 146 4.20 14.33 -15.20
C PRO A 146 3.32 14.24 -13.95
N ALA A 147 3.92 14.45 -12.77
CA ALA A 147 3.17 14.49 -11.52
C ALA A 147 2.10 15.60 -11.57
N GLY A 148 0.89 15.28 -11.14
CA GLY A 148 -0.19 16.26 -11.14
C GLY A 148 -1.58 15.66 -11.33
N PRO A 149 -2.59 16.49 -11.59
CA PRO A 149 -3.98 16.07 -11.72
C PRO A 149 -4.22 15.03 -12.83
N ALA A 150 -3.47 15.09 -13.94
CA ALA A 150 -3.60 14.12 -15.03
C ALA A 150 -3.17 12.72 -14.58
N ARG A 151 -2.00 12.60 -13.93
CA ARG A 151 -1.52 11.35 -13.35
C ARG A 151 -2.52 10.77 -12.35
N LEU A 152 -3.08 11.62 -11.47
CA LEU A 152 -4.08 11.19 -10.50
C LEU A 152 -5.33 10.64 -11.18
N ARG A 153 -5.87 11.36 -12.18
CA ARG A 153 -7.04 10.88 -12.93
C ARG A 153 -6.77 9.54 -13.62
N PHE A 154 -5.63 9.42 -14.28
CA PHE A 154 -5.21 8.18 -14.93
C PHE A 154 -5.15 7.01 -13.91
N CYS A 155 -4.42 7.18 -12.80
CA CYS A 155 -4.30 6.13 -11.79
C CYS A 155 -5.66 5.70 -11.24
N VAL A 156 -6.55 6.64 -10.91
CA VAL A 156 -7.89 6.34 -10.41
C VAL A 156 -8.72 5.58 -11.46
N ALA A 157 -8.69 6.03 -12.72
CA ALA A 157 -9.43 5.39 -13.80
C ALA A 157 -8.88 3.99 -14.10
N ALA A 158 -7.56 3.83 -14.16
CA ALA A 158 -6.91 2.54 -14.37
C ALA A 158 -7.21 1.55 -13.23
N MET A 159 -7.12 1.99 -11.97
CA MET A 159 -7.45 1.14 -10.82
C MET A 159 -8.93 0.75 -10.79
N ARG A 160 -9.84 1.67 -11.14
CA ARG A 160 -11.27 1.34 -11.27
C ARG A 160 -11.53 0.31 -12.35
N ARG A 161 -10.96 0.50 -13.54
CA ARG A 161 -11.10 -0.46 -14.65
C ARG A 161 -10.52 -1.80 -14.29
N LEU A 162 -9.30 -1.82 -13.74
CA LEU A 162 -8.56 -3.04 -13.42
C LEU A 162 -9.27 -3.92 -12.39
N TRP A 163 -9.86 -3.32 -11.35
CA TRP A 163 -10.35 -4.07 -10.19
C TRP A 163 -11.85 -4.04 -9.97
N PHE A 164 -12.57 -3.02 -10.52
CA PHE A 164 -13.97 -2.79 -10.18
C PHE A 164 -14.92 -2.66 -11.38
N ALA A 165 -14.40 -2.69 -12.60
CA ALA A 165 -15.23 -2.54 -13.80
C ALA A 165 -15.30 -3.80 -14.66
N THR A 166 -14.23 -4.57 -14.75
CA THR A 166 -14.13 -5.75 -15.60
C THR A 166 -13.16 -6.77 -15.04
N ASP A 167 -13.36 -8.04 -15.36
CA ASP A 167 -12.44 -9.16 -15.19
C ASP A 167 -11.71 -9.53 -16.48
N GLY A 168 -11.89 -8.73 -17.54
CA GLY A 168 -11.28 -8.93 -18.85
C GLY A 168 -9.74 -8.89 -18.83
N PRO A 169 -9.11 -9.10 -20.00
CA PRO A 169 -7.66 -9.15 -20.13
C PRO A 169 -7.02 -7.83 -19.69
N VAL A 170 -5.81 -7.94 -19.11
CA VAL A 170 -5.01 -6.80 -18.69
C VAL A 170 -3.95 -6.56 -19.75
N GLU A 171 -4.36 -5.87 -20.83
CA GLU A 171 -3.53 -5.57 -21.98
C GLU A 171 -3.51 -4.06 -22.24
N PRO A 172 -2.41 -3.50 -22.79
CA PRO A 172 -2.28 -2.07 -23.03
C PRO A 172 -3.45 -1.48 -23.85
N GLU A 173 -3.97 -2.21 -24.81
CA GLU A 173 -5.07 -1.80 -25.67
C GLU A 173 -6.36 -1.52 -24.89
N ALA A 174 -6.62 -2.32 -23.85
CA ALA A 174 -7.78 -2.17 -22.99
C ALA A 174 -7.74 -0.90 -22.12
N PHE A 175 -6.57 -0.24 -22.02
CA PHE A 175 -6.36 0.96 -21.19
C PHE A 175 -5.93 2.18 -22.01
N ALA A 176 -5.74 2.03 -23.33
CA ALA A 176 -5.20 3.08 -24.18
C ALA A 176 -6.06 4.35 -24.23
N ASP A 177 -7.36 4.24 -24.04
CA ASP A 177 -8.29 5.37 -23.97
C ASP A 177 -8.12 6.21 -22.68
N LEU A 178 -7.62 5.61 -21.63
CA LEU A 178 -7.36 6.31 -20.35
C LEU A 178 -6.08 7.14 -20.39
N TRP A 179 -5.18 6.81 -21.33
CA TRP A 179 -3.88 7.48 -21.47
C TRP A 179 -3.98 8.81 -22.27
N ARG A 180 -5.04 9.03 -23.00
CA ARG A 180 -5.29 10.24 -23.81
C ARG A 180 -5.83 11.38 -22.94
#